data_0f29cb56a3c76a1db2f0010884afbc82
#
_entry.id   0f29cb56a3c76a1db2f0010884afbc82
#
_cell.length_a   1.000
_cell.length_b   1.000
_cell.length_c   1.000
_cell.angle_alpha   90.00
_cell.angle_beta   90.00
_cell.angle_gamma   90.00
#
_symmetry.space_group_name_H-M   'P 1'
#
loop_
_entity.id
_entity.type
_entity.pdbx_description
1 polymer ?
#
loop_
_entity_poly.entity_id
_entity_poly.type
_entity_poly.pdbx_seq_one_letter_code
_entity_poly.pdbx_strand_id
1 'polypeptide(L)'
;MRSLVRHVSAAPGADVGLDYDRAGERYRAYADGDVDKLYEFDGQYAYGDREIWRILGNTLNKLRARGRRELSVLDLGCGPGTWLRRTVDWAGKMGFTRITARGLDLAEAQVRRARLLSQGLARHAGVSLRFEVGDIRERMPEPDCSVDICLCLYGVLNHLPADDLSTVFAEAARITKGKFVATFRAIGSTPTIYVDGVKAAKAYHQDNAHGRLQVEFQNGAQTSFPSHLFSAAEIRALATPALEIEELSGLDLFHGRFATDPDWNPAEATPDANFIHALRGLEHRFRRNPTFVDHATHLLLIARPKRS
;
A
#
# COMPACT_ATOMS: atom_id res chain seq x y z
N MET A 1 34.92 -35.52 -5.85
CA MET A 1 33.69 -35.13 -6.56
C MET A 1 32.94 -34.11 -5.70
N ARG A 2 33.06 -32.82 -5.97
CA ARG A 2 32.29 -31.76 -5.30
C ARG A 2 31.07 -31.48 -6.15
N SER A 3 29.89 -31.77 -5.64
CA SER A 3 28.60 -31.44 -6.25
C SER A 3 28.44 -29.92 -6.28
N LEU A 4 28.44 -29.36 -7.49
CA LEU A 4 28.02 -27.98 -7.76
C LEU A 4 26.50 -27.95 -7.68
N VAL A 5 25.97 -27.53 -6.53
CA VAL A 5 24.59 -27.09 -6.42
C VAL A 5 24.48 -25.79 -7.22
N ARG A 6 23.90 -25.87 -8.43
CA ARG A 6 23.49 -24.67 -9.18
C ARG A 6 22.37 -23.99 -8.39
N HIS A 7 22.67 -22.87 -7.76
CA HIS A 7 21.63 -21.93 -7.34
C HIS A 7 20.98 -21.39 -8.63
N VAL A 8 19.79 -21.88 -8.91
CA VAL A 8 18.87 -21.21 -9.84
C VAL A 8 18.48 -19.93 -9.14
N SER A 9 19.00 -18.80 -9.62
CA SER A 9 18.55 -17.48 -9.19
C SER A 9 17.09 -17.36 -9.59
N ALA A 10 16.20 -17.44 -8.60
CA ALA A 10 14.79 -17.11 -8.81
C ALA A 10 14.69 -15.66 -9.28
N ALA A 11 13.76 -15.37 -10.19
CA ALA A 11 13.54 -14.02 -10.67
C ALA A 11 13.28 -13.08 -9.47
N PRO A 12 13.86 -11.86 -9.46
CA PRO A 12 13.61 -10.89 -8.40
C PRO A 12 12.10 -10.66 -8.25
N GLY A 13 11.53 -10.95 -7.09
CA GLY A 13 10.10 -10.84 -6.82
C GLY A 13 9.39 -12.16 -6.52
N ALA A 14 9.85 -13.30 -7.06
CA ALA A 14 9.27 -14.61 -6.74
C ALA A 14 9.39 -14.94 -5.24
N ASP A 15 10.49 -14.54 -4.61
CA ASP A 15 10.71 -14.74 -3.17
C ASP A 15 9.71 -13.95 -2.32
N VAL A 16 9.36 -12.73 -2.73
CA VAL A 16 8.41 -11.87 -1.99
C VAL A 16 7.01 -12.49 -2.00
N GLY A 17 6.54 -12.96 -3.16
CA GLY A 17 5.24 -13.64 -3.28
C GLY A 17 5.17 -14.86 -2.38
N LEU A 18 6.21 -15.70 -2.36
CA LEU A 18 6.31 -16.88 -1.49
C LEU A 18 6.36 -16.52 -0.02
N ASP A 19 7.03 -15.42 0.36
CA ASP A 19 7.08 -14.97 1.75
C ASP A 19 5.71 -14.49 2.24
N TYR A 20 4.95 -13.78 1.41
CA TYR A 20 3.57 -13.40 1.72
C TYR A 20 2.61 -14.59 1.71
N ASP A 21 2.81 -15.59 0.83
CA ASP A 21 2.07 -16.84 0.87
C ASP A 21 2.34 -17.63 2.16
N ARG A 22 3.61 -17.68 2.61
CA ARG A 22 4.01 -18.30 3.88
C ARG A 22 3.50 -17.52 5.10
N ALA A 23 3.43 -16.19 5.01
CA ALA A 23 2.82 -15.38 6.05
C ALA A 23 1.34 -15.73 6.23
N GLY A 24 0.64 -16.05 5.13
CA GLY A 24 -0.70 -16.64 5.12
C GLY A 24 -1.67 -15.98 6.12
N GLU A 25 -2.13 -16.77 7.10
CA GLU A 25 -3.06 -16.29 8.11
C GLU A 25 -2.50 -15.26 9.10
N ARG A 26 -1.18 -15.13 9.26
CA ARG A 26 -0.58 -14.09 10.12
C ARG A 26 -0.76 -12.70 9.50
N TYR A 27 -0.72 -12.61 8.18
CA TYR A 27 -1.05 -11.37 7.47
C TYR A 27 -2.53 -11.01 7.61
N ARG A 28 -3.35 -11.99 7.95
CA ARG A 28 -4.79 -11.89 8.18
C ARG A 28 -5.15 -10.84 9.25
N ALA A 29 -4.48 -10.89 10.39
CA ALA A 29 -4.76 -9.99 11.51
C ALA A 29 -4.55 -8.50 11.17
N TYR A 30 -3.74 -8.22 10.16
CA TYR A 30 -3.45 -6.85 9.71
C TYR A 30 -4.40 -6.36 8.60
N ALA A 31 -4.73 -7.24 7.67
CA ALA A 31 -5.41 -6.87 6.43
C ALA A 31 -6.90 -7.24 6.41
N ASP A 32 -7.34 -8.04 7.37
CA ASP A 32 -8.74 -8.44 7.51
C ASP A 32 -9.52 -7.44 8.33
N GLY A 33 -9.63 -6.27 7.81
CA GLY A 33 -10.79 -5.50 8.23
C GLY A 33 -12.02 -6.38 8.03
N ASP A 34 -12.74 -6.69 9.12
CA ASP A 34 -14.09 -7.18 9.06
C ASP A 34 -14.81 -6.46 7.92
N VAL A 35 -15.52 -7.18 7.07
CA VAL A 35 -16.25 -6.57 5.94
C VAL A 35 -17.20 -5.51 6.46
N ASP A 36 -17.75 -5.71 7.67
CA ASP A 36 -18.61 -4.74 8.36
C ASP A 36 -17.80 -3.55 8.93
N LYS A 37 -16.48 -3.66 9.05
CA LYS A 37 -15.56 -2.65 9.57
C LYS A 37 -14.68 -1.99 8.49
N LEU A 38 -15.06 -2.07 7.23
CA LEU A 38 -14.28 -1.50 6.11
C LEU A 38 -13.91 -0.02 6.32
N TYR A 39 -14.68 0.72 7.11
CA TYR A 39 -14.52 2.15 7.35
C TYR A 39 -14.06 2.48 8.78
N GLU A 40 -13.79 1.49 9.60
CA GLU A 40 -13.12 1.68 10.88
C GLU A 40 -11.61 1.80 10.62
N PHE A 41 -11.05 2.95 10.96
CA PHE A 41 -9.63 3.22 10.83
C PHE A 41 -9.05 3.33 12.24
N ASP A 42 -8.56 2.23 12.74
CA ASP A 42 -7.93 2.08 14.05
C ASP A 42 -6.49 1.54 13.93
N GLY A 43 -5.82 1.40 15.06
CA GLY A 43 -4.45 0.90 15.11
C GLY A 43 -3.38 1.92 14.69
N GLN A 44 -2.18 1.41 14.51
CA GLN A 44 -0.97 2.24 14.31
C GLN A 44 -0.96 3.05 13.01
N TYR A 45 -1.70 2.64 11.99
CA TYR A 45 -1.78 3.34 10.69
C TYR A 45 -3.09 4.11 10.50
N ALA A 46 -3.85 4.28 11.57
CA ALA A 46 -5.18 4.91 11.52
C ALA A 46 -5.17 6.32 10.91
N TYR A 47 -4.11 7.10 11.13
CA TYR A 47 -3.99 8.41 10.50
C TYR A 47 -3.77 8.29 8.99
N GLY A 48 -2.82 7.45 8.58
CA GLY A 48 -2.52 7.20 7.17
C GLY A 48 -3.74 6.68 6.41
N ASP A 49 -4.45 5.70 6.99
CA ASP A 49 -5.67 5.14 6.43
C ASP A 49 -6.75 6.21 6.21
N ARG A 50 -6.99 7.08 7.20
CA ARG A 50 -7.96 8.18 7.07
C ARG A 50 -7.56 9.18 5.99
N GLU A 51 -6.26 9.49 5.86
CA GLU A 51 -5.78 10.41 4.83
C GLU A 51 -5.92 9.81 3.42
N ILE A 52 -5.54 8.55 3.22
CA ILE A 52 -5.76 7.85 1.96
C ILE A 52 -7.25 7.82 1.62
N TRP A 53 -8.09 7.46 2.61
CA TRP A 53 -9.53 7.42 2.43
C TRP A 53 -10.12 8.78 2.06
N ARG A 54 -9.68 9.85 2.72
CA ARG A 54 -10.09 11.23 2.40
C ARG A 54 -9.76 11.60 0.96
N ILE A 55 -8.59 11.18 0.45
CA ILE A 55 -8.18 11.43 -0.93
C ILE A 55 -9.07 10.67 -1.91
N LEU A 56 -9.33 9.40 -1.65
CA LEU A 56 -10.21 8.57 -2.48
C LEU A 56 -11.64 9.12 -2.47
N GLY A 57 -12.19 9.43 -1.31
CA GLY A 57 -13.52 10.03 -1.18
C GLY A 57 -13.65 11.34 -1.94
N ASN A 58 -12.66 12.23 -1.81
CA ASN A 58 -12.62 13.49 -2.56
C ASN A 58 -12.53 13.26 -4.08
N THR A 59 -11.80 12.23 -4.51
CA THR A 59 -11.67 11.89 -5.94
C THR A 59 -13.00 11.39 -6.49
N LEU A 60 -13.66 10.48 -5.76
CA LEU A 60 -14.98 9.97 -6.14
C LEU A 60 -16.04 11.08 -6.16
N ASN A 61 -16.04 11.97 -5.14
CA ASN A 61 -16.92 13.13 -5.10
C ASN A 61 -16.75 14.03 -6.34
N LYS A 62 -15.50 14.33 -6.71
CA LYS A 62 -15.21 15.12 -7.91
C LYS A 62 -15.69 14.47 -9.20
N LEU A 63 -15.54 13.15 -9.32
CA LEU A 63 -16.07 12.41 -10.47
C LEU A 63 -17.60 12.45 -10.52
N ARG A 64 -18.27 12.26 -9.40
CA ARG A 64 -19.73 12.36 -9.30
C ARG A 64 -20.25 13.76 -9.63
N ALA A 65 -19.62 14.80 -9.10
CA ALA A 65 -19.97 16.19 -9.37
C ALA A 65 -19.85 16.54 -10.86
N ARG A 66 -18.99 15.83 -11.62
CA ARG A 66 -18.89 15.92 -13.09
C ARG A 66 -19.90 15.04 -13.84
N GLY A 67 -20.86 14.48 -13.17
CA GLY A 67 -21.90 13.63 -13.76
C GLY A 67 -21.45 12.19 -14.09
N ARG A 68 -20.21 11.80 -13.72
CA ARG A 68 -19.70 10.45 -14.00
C ARG A 68 -20.53 9.40 -13.24
N ARG A 69 -20.95 8.36 -13.96
CA ARG A 69 -21.64 7.20 -13.41
C ARG A 69 -20.86 5.90 -13.56
N GLU A 70 -19.74 5.96 -14.25
CA GLU A 70 -18.80 4.86 -14.45
C GLU A 70 -17.51 5.14 -13.72
N LEU A 71 -16.93 4.09 -13.16
CA LEU A 71 -15.67 4.15 -12.42
C LEU A 71 -14.82 2.95 -12.81
N SER A 72 -13.53 3.20 -13.10
CA SER A 72 -12.51 2.16 -13.27
C SER A 72 -11.43 2.31 -12.22
N VAL A 73 -11.14 1.23 -11.48
CA VAL A 73 -10.14 1.19 -10.39
C VAL A 73 -9.20 0.01 -10.59
N LEU A 74 -7.91 0.25 -10.46
CA LEU A 74 -6.88 -0.78 -10.42
C LEU A 74 -6.11 -0.68 -9.11
N ASP A 75 -5.82 -1.81 -8.47
CA ASP A 75 -5.05 -1.91 -7.24
C ASP A 75 -3.86 -2.84 -7.45
N LEU A 76 -2.66 -2.27 -7.50
CA LEU A 76 -1.39 -2.94 -7.73
C LEU A 76 -0.79 -3.40 -6.40
N GLY A 77 -0.63 -4.71 -6.22
CA GLY A 77 -0.27 -5.31 -4.93
C GLY A 77 -1.45 -5.22 -3.96
N CYS A 78 -2.63 -5.68 -4.39
CA CYS A 78 -3.89 -5.46 -3.69
C CYS A 78 -4.02 -6.24 -2.36
N GLY A 79 -3.13 -7.19 -2.07
CA GLY A 79 -3.26 -8.09 -0.93
C GLY A 79 -4.63 -8.77 -0.88
N PRO A 80 -5.32 -8.79 0.28
CA PRO A 80 -6.67 -9.36 0.41
C PRO A 80 -7.78 -8.43 -0.12
N GLY A 81 -7.43 -7.40 -0.89
CA GLY A 81 -8.37 -6.53 -1.60
C GLY A 81 -9.07 -5.48 -0.74
N THR A 82 -8.57 -5.17 0.44
CA THR A 82 -9.24 -4.27 1.40
C THR A 82 -9.54 -2.88 0.81
N TRP A 83 -8.55 -2.24 0.18
CA TRP A 83 -8.72 -0.91 -0.38
C TRP A 83 -9.62 -0.89 -1.60
N LEU A 84 -9.51 -1.93 -2.43
CA LEU A 84 -10.38 -2.07 -3.61
C LEU A 84 -11.83 -2.29 -3.19
N ARG A 85 -12.09 -3.16 -2.19
CA ARG A 85 -13.44 -3.38 -1.62
C ARG A 85 -14.03 -2.10 -1.04
N ARG A 86 -13.27 -1.34 -0.23
CA ARG A 86 -13.69 -0.03 0.29
C ARG A 86 -14.12 0.92 -0.83
N THR A 87 -13.28 1.01 -1.86
CA THR A 87 -13.51 1.92 -2.98
C THR A 87 -14.75 1.53 -3.78
N VAL A 88 -14.94 0.24 -4.07
CA VAL A 88 -16.08 -0.29 -4.82
C VAL A 88 -17.38 -0.11 -4.04
N ASP A 89 -17.43 -0.50 -2.77
CA ASP A 89 -18.60 -0.38 -1.92
C ASP A 89 -19.05 1.09 -1.79
N TRP A 90 -18.10 1.99 -1.51
CA TRP A 90 -18.40 3.41 -1.38
C TRP A 90 -18.84 4.03 -2.70
N ALA A 91 -18.20 3.67 -3.81
CA ALA A 91 -18.62 4.13 -5.13
C ALA A 91 -20.07 3.72 -5.45
N GLY A 92 -20.46 2.49 -5.11
CA GLY A 92 -21.86 2.03 -5.21
C GLY A 92 -22.81 2.90 -4.40
N LYS A 93 -22.47 3.17 -3.12
CA LYS A 93 -23.25 4.05 -2.22
C LYS A 93 -23.35 5.48 -2.74
N MET A 94 -22.33 5.97 -3.45
CA MET A 94 -22.34 7.28 -4.10
C MET A 94 -23.12 7.33 -5.42
N GLY A 95 -23.67 6.21 -5.88
CA GLY A 95 -24.49 6.13 -7.10
C GLY A 95 -23.68 6.00 -8.40
N PHE A 96 -22.48 5.42 -8.36
CA PHE A 96 -21.86 4.88 -9.56
C PHE A 96 -22.60 3.62 -9.95
N THR A 97 -23.07 3.55 -11.21
CA THR A 97 -23.91 2.44 -11.72
C THR A 97 -23.13 1.40 -12.51
N ARG A 98 -21.89 1.74 -12.92
CA ARG A 98 -20.96 0.81 -13.57
C ARG A 98 -19.58 0.97 -12.97
N ILE A 99 -19.12 -0.07 -12.27
CA ILE A 99 -17.84 -0.08 -11.58
C ILE A 99 -17.03 -1.26 -12.11
N THR A 100 -15.88 -0.97 -12.72
CA THR A 100 -14.90 -1.98 -13.12
C THR A 100 -13.69 -1.86 -12.19
N ALA A 101 -13.42 -2.91 -11.44
CA ALA A 101 -12.36 -2.92 -10.47
C ALA A 101 -11.51 -4.20 -10.59
N ARG A 102 -10.19 -4.05 -10.64
CA ARG A 102 -9.23 -5.15 -10.69
C ARG A 102 -8.16 -4.98 -9.65
N GLY A 103 -7.86 -6.04 -8.92
CA GLY A 103 -6.73 -6.15 -8.01
C GLY A 103 -5.71 -7.15 -8.54
N LEU A 104 -4.43 -6.83 -8.43
CA LEU A 104 -3.32 -7.66 -8.84
C LEU A 104 -2.39 -7.86 -7.65
N ASP A 105 -1.96 -9.11 -7.38
CA ASP A 105 -0.99 -9.42 -6.34
C ASP A 105 -0.14 -10.64 -6.74
N LEU A 106 1.13 -10.66 -6.31
CA LEU A 106 2.01 -11.82 -6.54
C LEU A 106 1.65 -13.03 -5.68
N ALA A 107 1.11 -12.80 -4.47
CA ALA A 107 0.79 -13.83 -3.50
C ALA A 107 -0.56 -14.47 -3.80
N GLU A 108 -0.55 -15.73 -4.23
CA GLU A 108 -1.77 -16.46 -4.58
C GLU A 108 -2.73 -16.59 -3.39
N ALA A 109 -2.20 -16.78 -2.17
CA ALA A 109 -3.00 -16.86 -0.95
C ALA A 109 -3.80 -15.58 -0.73
N GLN A 110 -3.19 -14.41 -0.97
CA GLN A 110 -3.85 -13.12 -0.84
C GLN A 110 -4.94 -12.95 -1.88
N VAL A 111 -4.67 -13.32 -3.14
CA VAL A 111 -5.67 -13.27 -4.23
C VAL A 111 -6.87 -14.17 -3.95
N ARG A 112 -6.63 -15.41 -3.49
CA ARG A 112 -7.72 -16.32 -3.09
C ARG A 112 -8.59 -15.70 -2.00
N ARG A 113 -7.95 -15.08 -1.01
CA ARG A 113 -8.64 -14.40 0.07
C ARG A 113 -9.43 -13.20 -0.41
N ALA A 114 -8.83 -12.34 -1.25
CA ALA A 114 -9.51 -11.19 -1.84
C ALA A 114 -10.79 -11.61 -2.59
N ARG A 115 -10.72 -12.70 -3.36
CA ARG A 115 -11.88 -13.27 -4.06
C ARG A 115 -12.98 -13.72 -3.08
N LEU A 116 -12.60 -14.41 -2.01
CA LEU A 116 -13.54 -14.89 -0.99
C LEU A 116 -14.26 -13.72 -0.31
N LEU A 117 -13.50 -12.74 0.19
CA LEU A 117 -14.02 -11.59 0.93
C LEU A 117 -14.86 -10.63 0.06
N SER A 118 -14.73 -10.72 -1.27
CA SER A 118 -15.39 -9.82 -2.21
C SER A 118 -16.66 -10.38 -2.85
N GLN A 119 -17.04 -11.62 -2.53
CA GLN A 119 -18.17 -12.31 -3.18
C GLN A 119 -19.49 -11.54 -3.10
N GLY A 120 -19.76 -10.88 -1.97
CA GLY A 120 -20.94 -10.04 -1.79
C GLY A 120 -20.97 -8.86 -2.76
N LEU A 121 -19.87 -8.10 -2.81
CA LEU A 121 -19.74 -6.91 -3.68
C LEU A 121 -19.77 -7.28 -5.17
N ALA A 122 -19.13 -8.37 -5.55
CA ALA A 122 -19.05 -8.82 -6.94
C ALA A 122 -20.44 -9.24 -7.53
N ARG A 123 -21.42 -9.49 -6.67
CA ARG A 123 -22.80 -9.83 -7.09
C ARG A 123 -23.68 -8.61 -7.32
N HIS A 124 -23.24 -7.42 -6.96
CA HIS A 124 -24.04 -6.21 -7.19
C HIS A 124 -24.13 -5.90 -8.68
N ALA A 125 -25.32 -5.58 -9.14
CA ALA A 125 -25.56 -5.20 -10.53
C ALA A 125 -24.68 -4.00 -10.92
N GLY A 126 -24.01 -4.11 -12.07
CA GLY A 126 -23.11 -3.08 -12.58
C GLY A 126 -21.71 -3.08 -11.95
N VAL A 127 -21.38 -4.03 -11.07
CA VAL A 127 -20.05 -4.19 -10.51
C VAL A 127 -19.33 -5.36 -11.18
N SER A 128 -18.17 -5.07 -11.77
CA SER A 128 -17.18 -6.05 -12.23
C SER A 128 -15.95 -5.96 -11.35
N LEU A 129 -15.83 -6.87 -10.39
CA LEU A 129 -14.71 -6.90 -9.42
C LEU A 129 -13.93 -8.20 -9.59
N ARG A 130 -12.63 -8.08 -9.90
CA ARG A 130 -11.74 -9.22 -10.16
C ARG A 130 -10.43 -9.09 -9.39
N PHE A 131 -9.88 -10.24 -8.99
CA PHE A 131 -8.55 -10.33 -8.39
C PHE A 131 -7.74 -11.41 -9.10
N GLU A 132 -6.51 -11.08 -9.47
CA GLU A 132 -5.66 -11.92 -10.30
C GLU A 132 -4.25 -12.01 -9.70
N VAL A 133 -3.63 -13.18 -9.86
CA VAL A 133 -2.20 -13.32 -9.56
C VAL A 133 -1.42 -12.74 -10.71
N GLY A 134 -0.44 -11.87 -10.41
CA GLY A 134 0.42 -11.31 -11.45
C GLY A 134 1.47 -10.35 -10.89
N ASP A 135 2.43 -10.05 -11.72
CA ASP A 135 3.54 -9.16 -11.39
C ASP A 135 3.26 -7.74 -11.91
N ILE A 136 3.37 -6.76 -11.02
CA ILE A 136 3.14 -5.36 -11.37
C ILE A 136 4.22 -4.76 -12.29
N ARG A 137 5.33 -5.47 -12.49
CA ARG A 137 6.39 -5.11 -13.45
C ARG A 137 6.01 -5.45 -14.90
N GLU A 138 5.04 -6.34 -15.08
CA GLU A 138 4.56 -6.73 -16.39
C GLU A 138 3.62 -5.68 -16.98
N ARG A 139 3.51 -5.68 -18.30
CA ARG A 139 2.56 -4.83 -18.99
C ARG A 139 1.13 -5.20 -18.61
N MET A 140 0.36 -4.21 -18.15
CA MET A 140 -1.04 -4.39 -17.76
C MET A 140 -1.96 -4.50 -18.99
N PRO A 141 -3.00 -5.34 -18.94
CA PRO A 141 -3.97 -5.47 -20.02
C PRO A 141 -4.87 -4.23 -20.20
N GLU A 142 -4.88 -3.32 -19.24
CA GLU A 142 -5.64 -2.08 -19.31
C GLU A 142 -5.20 -1.24 -20.51
N PRO A 143 -6.17 -0.73 -21.31
CA PRO A 143 -5.89 0.25 -22.35
C PRO A 143 -5.27 1.53 -21.79
N ASP A 144 -4.60 2.28 -22.63
CA ASP A 144 -4.07 3.60 -22.27
C ASP A 144 -5.19 4.51 -21.77
N CYS A 145 -4.93 5.28 -20.73
CA CYS A 145 -5.86 6.25 -20.15
C CYS A 145 -7.25 5.67 -19.84
N SER A 146 -7.34 4.42 -19.36
CA SER A 146 -8.61 3.75 -19.07
C SER A 146 -8.99 3.74 -17.59
N VAL A 147 -8.03 3.82 -16.67
CA VAL A 147 -8.23 3.71 -15.23
C VAL A 147 -8.43 5.08 -14.58
N ASP A 148 -9.54 5.27 -13.87
CA ASP A 148 -9.83 6.52 -13.14
C ASP A 148 -8.96 6.67 -11.89
N ILE A 149 -8.74 5.56 -11.16
CA ILE A 149 -7.93 5.52 -9.94
C ILE A 149 -7.04 4.28 -9.98
N CYS A 150 -5.73 4.47 -9.95
CA CYS A 150 -4.75 3.42 -9.78
C CYS A 150 -4.14 3.51 -8.39
N LEU A 151 -4.17 2.42 -7.62
CA LEU A 151 -3.64 2.30 -6.27
C LEU A 151 -2.39 1.43 -6.28
N CYS A 152 -1.44 1.73 -5.38
CA CYS A 152 -0.34 0.86 -5.03
C CYS A 152 0.07 1.17 -3.57
N LEU A 153 -0.57 0.50 -2.60
CA LEU A 153 -0.56 0.92 -1.21
C LEU A 153 0.21 -0.05 -0.31
N TYR A 154 0.73 0.50 0.79
CA TYR A 154 1.37 -0.23 1.90
C TYR A 154 2.60 -1.04 1.51
N GLY A 155 3.55 -0.35 0.86
CA GLY A 155 4.94 -0.84 0.74
C GLY A 155 5.18 -1.86 -0.35
N VAL A 156 4.23 -2.10 -1.25
CA VAL A 156 4.42 -2.98 -2.42
C VAL A 156 5.66 -2.58 -3.21
N LEU A 157 5.81 -1.29 -3.49
CA LEU A 157 6.93 -0.75 -4.26
C LEU A 157 8.28 -0.84 -3.53
N ASN A 158 8.28 -1.05 -2.21
CA ASN A 158 9.51 -1.24 -1.44
C ASN A 158 10.19 -2.60 -1.71
N HIS A 159 9.46 -3.56 -2.27
CA HIS A 159 9.98 -4.89 -2.62
C HIS A 159 10.57 -4.95 -4.02
N LEU A 160 10.51 -3.85 -4.78
CA LEU A 160 11.04 -3.78 -6.12
C LEU A 160 12.44 -3.16 -6.15
N PRO A 161 13.33 -3.63 -7.02
CA PRO A 161 14.53 -2.90 -7.38
C PRO A 161 14.22 -1.50 -7.92
N ALA A 162 15.11 -0.54 -7.68
CA ALA A 162 14.92 0.85 -8.13
C ALA A 162 14.71 0.95 -9.66
N ASP A 163 15.40 0.12 -10.43
CA ASP A 163 15.29 0.09 -11.90
C ASP A 163 13.86 -0.33 -12.35
N ASP A 164 13.23 -1.27 -11.64
CA ASP A 164 11.88 -1.73 -11.96
C ASP A 164 10.82 -0.67 -11.64
N LEU A 165 11.07 0.23 -10.67
CA LEU A 165 10.12 1.29 -10.31
C LEU A 165 9.85 2.25 -11.44
N SER A 166 10.85 2.59 -12.24
CA SER A 166 10.68 3.45 -13.41
C SER A 166 9.70 2.83 -14.42
N THR A 167 9.79 1.52 -14.64
CA THR A 167 8.87 0.76 -15.49
C THR A 167 7.46 0.75 -14.92
N VAL A 168 7.31 0.50 -13.60
CA VAL A 168 6.00 0.52 -12.92
C VAL A 168 5.36 1.90 -13.00
N PHE A 169 6.12 2.98 -12.79
CA PHE A 169 5.58 4.34 -12.91
C PHE A 169 5.19 4.69 -14.35
N ALA A 170 5.97 4.27 -15.34
CA ALA A 170 5.63 4.47 -16.75
C ALA A 170 4.34 3.72 -17.12
N GLU A 171 4.19 2.49 -16.65
CA GLU A 171 2.99 1.69 -16.90
C GLU A 171 1.77 2.24 -16.15
N ALA A 172 1.92 2.61 -14.87
CA ALA A 172 0.88 3.29 -14.10
C ALA A 172 0.43 4.60 -14.79
N ALA A 173 1.38 5.38 -15.33
CA ALA A 173 1.07 6.59 -16.09
C ALA A 173 0.33 6.28 -17.40
N ARG A 174 0.72 5.23 -18.13
CA ARG A 174 0.07 4.82 -19.37
C ARG A 174 -1.41 4.51 -19.18
N ILE A 175 -1.71 3.67 -18.18
CA ILE A 175 -3.08 3.17 -17.96
C ILE A 175 -4.00 4.18 -17.24
N THR A 176 -3.43 5.06 -16.41
CA THR A 176 -4.20 5.98 -15.57
C THR A 176 -4.63 7.21 -16.34
N LYS A 177 -5.91 7.55 -16.30
CA LYS A 177 -6.45 8.84 -16.78
C LYS A 177 -6.71 9.85 -15.68
N GLY A 178 -6.82 9.39 -14.44
CA GLY A 178 -7.17 10.20 -13.27
C GLY A 178 -6.02 10.29 -12.27
N LYS A 179 -6.13 9.57 -11.16
CA LYS A 179 -5.13 9.62 -10.07
C LYS A 179 -4.39 8.30 -9.91
N PHE A 180 -3.08 8.41 -9.73
CA PHE A 180 -2.24 7.37 -9.15
C PHE A 180 -1.98 7.73 -7.68
N VAL A 181 -2.25 6.78 -6.78
CA VAL A 181 -2.04 6.92 -5.32
C VAL A 181 -1.18 5.77 -4.85
N ALA A 182 0.00 6.08 -4.36
CA ALA A 182 0.94 5.07 -3.89
C ALA A 182 1.49 5.42 -2.51
N THR A 183 1.88 4.40 -1.74
CA THR A 183 2.61 4.59 -0.50
C THR A 183 3.90 3.79 -0.49
N PHE A 184 4.90 4.34 0.20
CA PHE A 184 6.23 3.76 0.35
C PHE A 184 6.62 3.77 1.81
N ARG A 185 7.35 2.77 2.26
CA ARG A 185 8.04 2.83 3.55
C ARG A 185 9.15 3.87 3.48
N ALA A 186 9.13 4.81 4.41
CA ALA A 186 10.11 5.89 4.44
C ALA A 186 11.44 5.45 5.06
N ILE A 187 12.52 6.09 4.68
CA ILE A 187 13.87 5.80 5.19
C ILE A 187 14.00 5.97 6.71
N GLY A 188 13.18 6.83 7.32
CA GLY A 188 13.12 7.02 8.76
C GLY A 188 12.15 6.08 9.48
N SER A 189 11.52 5.12 8.78
CA SER A 189 10.63 4.16 9.39
C SER A 189 11.36 2.97 9.99
N THR A 190 10.74 2.33 10.97
CA THR A 190 11.20 1.01 11.43
C THR A 190 10.88 -0.05 10.37
N PRO A 191 11.76 -1.02 10.12
CA PRO A 191 11.46 -2.14 9.23
C PRO A 191 10.24 -2.92 9.75
N THR A 192 9.35 -3.32 8.84
CA THR A 192 8.27 -4.26 9.15
C THR A 192 8.28 -5.35 8.11
N ILE A 193 8.23 -6.59 8.57
CA ILE A 193 8.17 -7.75 7.69
C ILE A 193 6.72 -8.18 7.54
N TYR A 194 6.13 -8.51 8.67
CA TYR A 194 4.70 -8.76 8.86
C TYR A 194 4.37 -8.15 10.21
N VAL A 195 3.14 -7.89 10.49
CA VAL A 195 2.76 -7.32 11.78
C VAL A 195 3.22 -8.19 12.96
N ASP A 196 3.10 -9.52 12.83
CA ASP A 196 3.59 -10.45 13.86
C ASP A 196 5.10 -10.73 13.79
N GLY A 197 5.70 -10.57 12.63
CA GLY A 197 7.13 -10.83 12.41
C GLY A 197 8.03 -9.92 13.23
N VAL A 198 7.64 -8.66 13.40
CA VAL A 198 8.39 -7.69 14.21
C VAL A 198 8.46 -8.13 15.67
N LYS A 199 7.37 -8.65 16.25
CA LYS A 199 7.33 -9.16 17.63
C LYS A 199 8.15 -10.42 17.81
N ALA A 200 8.24 -11.25 16.77
CA ALA A 200 9.03 -12.49 16.79
C ALA A 200 10.50 -12.26 16.43
N ALA A 201 10.87 -11.07 15.97
CA ALA A 201 12.24 -10.74 15.62
C ALA A 201 13.09 -10.53 16.88
N LYS A 202 14.27 -11.15 16.91
CA LYS A 202 15.32 -10.88 17.87
C LYS A 202 16.21 -9.71 17.42
N ALA A 203 16.49 -9.67 16.13
CA ALA A 203 17.26 -8.61 15.49
C ALA A 203 16.83 -8.47 14.03
N TYR A 204 16.98 -7.25 13.50
CA TYR A 204 16.81 -6.99 12.07
C TYR A 204 17.84 -5.97 11.60
N HIS A 205 18.27 -6.14 10.36
CA HIS A 205 19.20 -5.25 9.70
C HIS A 205 18.67 -4.84 8.33
N GLN A 206 18.45 -3.53 8.15
CA GLN A 206 18.06 -2.95 6.87
C GLN A 206 19.34 -2.51 6.13
N ASP A 207 19.65 -3.23 5.07
CA ASP A 207 20.69 -2.86 4.11
C ASP A 207 20.05 -2.11 2.95
N ASN A 208 19.97 -0.79 3.09
CA ASN A 208 19.32 0.04 2.09
C ASN A 208 20.16 0.20 0.81
N ALA A 209 21.48 0.03 0.90
CA ALA A 209 22.37 0.09 -0.27
C ALA A 209 22.12 -1.08 -1.24
N HIS A 210 21.76 -2.24 -0.71
CA HIS A 210 21.42 -3.43 -1.50
C HIS A 210 19.92 -3.72 -1.54
N GLY A 211 19.07 -2.86 -0.95
CA GLY A 211 17.62 -3.01 -0.93
C GLY A 211 17.16 -4.31 -0.25
N ARG A 212 17.77 -4.67 0.88
CA ARG A 212 17.44 -5.92 1.58
C ARG A 212 17.18 -5.70 3.06
N LEU A 213 16.20 -6.43 3.58
CA LEU A 213 15.98 -6.57 5.00
C LEU A 213 16.34 -8.00 5.45
N GLN A 214 17.23 -8.08 6.45
CA GLN A 214 17.61 -9.33 7.09
C GLN A 214 16.99 -9.40 8.48
N VAL A 215 16.48 -10.55 8.87
CA VAL A 215 15.79 -10.75 10.15
C VAL A 215 16.27 -12.03 10.80
N GLU A 216 16.62 -11.92 12.08
CA GLU A 216 16.83 -13.05 12.97
C GLU A 216 15.65 -13.15 13.93
N PHE A 217 15.03 -14.31 13.99
CA PHE A 217 13.90 -14.58 14.88
C PHE A 217 14.35 -15.11 16.24
N GLN A 218 13.47 -15.02 17.24
CA GLN A 218 13.72 -15.52 18.60
C GLN A 218 14.07 -17.01 18.65
N ASN A 219 13.58 -17.79 17.71
CA ASN A 219 13.89 -19.21 17.55
C ASN A 219 15.19 -19.50 16.82
N GLY A 220 16.00 -18.48 16.49
CA GLY A 220 17.25 -18.59 15.75
C GLY A 220 17.11 -18.73 14.23
N ALA A 221 15.91 -18.80 13.69
CA ALA A 221 15.71 -18.80 12.23
C ALA A 221 16.09 -17.43 11.66
N GLN A 222 16.59 -17.42 10.42
CA GLN A 222 16.94 -16.19 9.71
C GLN A 222 16.20 -16.14 8.37
N THR A 223 15.83 -14.95 7.95
CA THR A 223 15.28 -14.69 6.61
C THR A 223 15.85 -13.41 6.05
N SER A 224 15.83 -13.30 4.73
CA SER A 224 16.23 -12.08 4.03
C SER A 224 15.36 -11.93 2.79
N PHE A 225 14.81 -10.73 2.60
CA PHE A 225 13.95 -10.46 1.45
C PHE A 225 14.19 -9.03 0.90
N PRO A 226 13.82 -8.79 -0.37
CA PRO A 226 13.91 -7.47 -0.97
C PRO A 226 13.08 -6.45 -0.18
N SER A 227 13.72 -5.39 0.24
CA SER A 227 13.07 -4.25 0.91
C SER A 227 13.97 -3.03 0.83
N HIS A 228 13.49 -1.98 0.20
CA HIS A 228 14.16 -0.68 0.16
C HIS A 228 13.30 0.36 0.90
N LEU A 229 13.92 1.19 1.72
CA LEU A 229 13.27 2.32 2.37
C LEU A 229 13.59 3.58 1.56
N PHE A 230 12.56 4.34 1.21
CA PHE A 230 12.69 5.49 0.32
C PHE A 230 12.74 6.81 1.06
N SER A 231 13.55 7.74 0.55
CA SER A 231 13.40 9.16 0.83
C SER A 231 12.38 9.80 -0.12
N ALA A 232 11.82 10.93 0.28
CA ALA A 232 10.94 11.71 -0.58
C ALA A 232 11.66 12.21 -1.84
N ALA A 233 12.98 12.47 -1.75
CA ALA A 233 13.79 12.90 -2.87
C ALA A 233 13.94 11.77 -3.92
N GLU A 234 14.18 10.53 -3.50
CA GLU A 234 14.27 9.36 -4.40
C GLU A 234 12.94 9.12 -5.12
N ILE A 235 11.81 9.11 -4.37
CA ILE A 235 10.49 8.93 -4.99
C ILE A 235 10.21 10.02 -6.02
N ARG A 236 10.55 11.27 -5.70
CA ARG A 236 10.38 12.38 -6.62
C ARG A 236 11.21 12.19 -7.89
N ALA A 237 12.46 11.80 -7.76
CA ALA A 237 13.35 11.56 -8.89
C ALA A 237 12.82 10.42 -9.79
N LEU A 238 12.36 9.33 -9.19
CA LEU A 238 11.87 8.15 -9.91
C LEU A 238 10.50 8.36 -10.58
N ALA A 239 9.59 9.09 -9.92
CA ALA A 239 8.23 9.28 -10.42
C ALA A 239 8.11 10.40 -11.46
N THR A 240 8.89 11.48 -11.32
CA THR A 240 8.78 12.70 -12.15
C THR A 240 8.95 12.46 -13.66
N PRO A 241 9.73 11.49 -14.18
CA PRO A 241 9.78 11.25 -15.61
C PRO A 241 8.41 10.91 -16.23
N ALA A 242 7.60 10.10 -15.56
CA ALA A 242 6.30 9.62 -16.06
C ALA A 242 5.09 10.35 -15.48
N LEU A 243 5.21 10.85 -14.26
CA LEU A 243 4.11 11.36 -13.45
C LEU A 243 4.31 12.82 -13.07
N GLU A 244 3.20 13.56 -13.03
CA GLU A 244 3.12 14.88 -12.40
C GLU A 244 2.68 14.70 -10.95
N ILE A 245 3.56 15.04 -10.01
CA ILE A 245 3.33 14.87 -8.58
C ILE A 245 2.45 16.02 -8.08
N GLU A 246 1.25 15.69 -7.61
CA GLU A 246 0.34 16.65 -6.97
C GLU A 246 0.65 16.79 -5.48
N GLU A 247 1.01 15.70 -4.81
CA GLU A 247 1.39 15.69 -3.40
C GLU A 247 2.41 14.57 -3.13
N LEU A 248 3.43 14.89 -2.35
CA LEU A 248 4.31 13.92 -1.71
C LEU A 248 4.43 14.32 -0.26
N SER A 249 3.91 13.48 0.64
CA SER A 249 3.79 13.81 2.07
C SER A 249 4.02 12.59 2.95
N GLY A 250 4.36 12.82 4.23
CA GLY A 250 4.48 11.77 5.22
C GLY A 250 3.13 11.33 5.78
N LEU A 251 3.04 10.08 6.17
CA LEU A 251 1.95 9.48 6.94
C LEU A 251 2.50 8.86 8.21
N ASP A 252 1.77 9.03 9.31
CA ASP A 252 2.11 8.43 10.60
C ASP A 252 3.52 8.82 11.10
N LEU A 253 3.85 10.12 11.03
CA LEU A 253 5.08 10.67 11.62
C LEU A 253 5.05 10.54 13.16
N PHE A 254 3.93 10.87 13.76
CA PHE A 254 3.71 10.91 15.20
C PHE A 254 2.65 9.90 15.63
N HIS A 255 1.53 9.83 14.92
CA HIS A 255 0.38 9.00 15.30
C HIS A 255 0.76 7.52 15.41
N GLY A 256 1.40 6.95 14.41
CA GLY A 256 1.79 5.55 14.40
C GLY A 256 2.85 5.19 15.46
N ARG A 257 3.57 6.18 15.99
CA ARG A 257 4.60 5.99 17.02
C ARG A 257 4.06 6.16 18.44
N PHE A 258 3.16 7.10 18.66
CA PHE A 258 2.78 7.52 19.99
C PHE A 258 1.34 7.18 20.37
N ALA A 259 0.43 7.05 19.40
CA ALA A 259 -0.99 6.81 19.71
C ALA A 259 -1.25 5.48 20.41
N THR A 260 -0.44 4.47 20.10
CA THR A 260 -0.56 3.11 20.67
C THR A 260 0.52 2.78 21.69
N ASP A 261 1.40 3.72 22.01
CA ASP A 261 2.49 3.55 22.97
C ASP A 261 1.95 3.82 24.38
N PRO A 262 2.00 2.84 25.31
CA PRO A 262 1.45 3.01 26.67
C PRO A 262 2.19 4.03 27.51
N ASP A 263 3.46 4.32 27.23
CA ASP A 263 4.24 5.33 27.95
C ASP A 263 3.82 6.75 27.57
N TRP A 264 3.35 6.93 26.32
CA TRP A 264 2.89 8.23 25.79
C TRP A 264 1.37 8.39 25.86
N ASN A 265 0.65 7.28 25.81
CA ASN A 265 -0.80 7.24 25.89
C ASN A 265 -1.24 6.13 26.85
N PRO A 266 -1.14 6.35 28.16
CA PRO A 266 -1.37 5.32 29.19
C PRO A 266 -2.84 4.88 29.33
N ALA A 267 -3.78 5.48 28.65
CA ALA A 267 -5.18 5.06 28.65
C ALA A 267 -5.35 3.75 27.85
N GLU A 268 -5.23 2.63 28.52
CA GLU A 268 -5.16 1.28 27.94
C GLU A 268 -6.35 0.89 27.05
N ALA A 269 -7.54 1.37 27.34
CA ALA A 269 -8.76 0.93 26.67
C ALA A 269 -9.33 1.96 25.69
N THR A 270 -9.03 3.24 25.91
CA THR A 270 -9.53 4.32 25.06
C THR A 270 -8.46 5.40 24.98
N PRO A 271 -7.82 5.58 23.82
CA PRO A 271 -6.85 6.64 23.64
C PRO A 271 -7.45 7.99 24.09
N ASP A 272 -6.71 8.75 24.89
CA ASP A 272 -7.15 10.10 25.25
C ASP A 272 -7.45 10.90 23.99
N ALA A 273 -8.70 11.31 23.82
CA ALA A 273 -9.18 12.02 22.65
C ALA A 273 -8.40 13.32 22.39
N ASN A 274 -7.97 14.01 23.46
CA ASN A 274 -7.18 15.24 23.37
C ASN A 274 -5.76 14.93 22.87
N PHE A 275 -5.15 13.85 23.37
CA PHE A 275 -3.84 13.42 22.91
C PHE A 275 -3.86 13.01 21.43
N ILE A 276 -4.83 12.19 21.02
CA ILE A 276 -5.03 11.81 19.61
C ILE A 276 -5.30 13.03 18.74
N HIS A 277 -6.08 13.99 19.21
CA HIS A 277 -6.31 15.24 18.49
C HIS A 277 -5.01 16.05 18.33
N ALA A 278 -4.21 16.16 19.37
CA ALA A 278 -2.91 16.83 19.33
C ALA A 278 -1.94 16.15 18.33
N LEU A 279 -1.85 14.81 18.36
CA LEU A 279 -1.05 14.05 17.39
C LEU A 279 -1.49 14.31 15.94
N ARG A 280 -2.80 14.32 15.68
CA ARG A 280 -3.32 14.68 14.35
C ARG A 280 -2.96 16.09 13.92
N GLY A 281 -2.96 17.03 14.85
CA GLY A 281 -2.52 18.40 14.61
C GLY A 281 -1.05 18.48 14.19
N LEU A 282 -0.18 17.71 14.88
CA LEU A 282 1.24 17.59 14.55
C LEU A 282 1.44 16.94 13.16
N GLU A 283 0.74 15.84 12.89
CA GLU A 283 0.75 15.19 11.56
C GLU A 283 0.42 16.20 10.46
N HIS A 284 -0.70 16.89 10.60
CA HIS A 284 -1.16 17.84 9.59
C HIS A 284 -0.16 18.98 9.36
N ARG A 285 0.49 19.44 10.42
CA ARG A 285 1.48 20.53 10.38
C ARG A 285 2.79 20.11 9.70
N PHE A 286 3.27 18.87 9.93
CA PHE A 286 4.61 18.46 9.56
C PHE A 286 4.69 17.48 8.39
N ARG A 287 3.59 16.86 7.99
CA ARG A 287 3.58 15.81 6.95
C ARG A 287 4.18 16.24 5.60
N ARG A 288 4.17 17.53 5.29
CA ARG A 288 4.74 18.09 4.04
C ARG A 288 6.03 18.86 4.27
N ASN A 289 6.49 18.93 5.50
CA ASN A 289 7.72 19.64 5.82
C ASN A 289 8.93 18.83 5.35
N PRO A 290 9.83 19.40 4.51
CA PRO A 290 10.97 18.67 3.96
C PRO A 290 11.91 18.04 5.02
N THR A 291 12.00 18.69 6.21
CA THR A 291 12.82 18.16 7.31
C THR A 291 12.22 16.95 7.98
N PHE A 292 10.88 16.81 7.95
CA PHE A 292 10.16 15.77 8.69
C PHE A 292 9.64 14.64 7.80
N VAL A 293 9.42 14.88 6.51
CA VAL A 293 8.73 13.96 5.61
C VAL A 293 9.39 12.57 5.58
N ASP A 294 10.70 12.51 5.59
CA ASP A 294 11.45 11.25 5.55
C ASP A 294 11.43 10.48 6.87
N HIS A 295 10.98 11.11 7.96
CA HIS A 295 10.79 10.46 9.26
C HIS A 295 9.41 9.80 9.41
N ALA A 296 8.56 9.90 8.41
CA ALA A 296 7.26 9.25 8.41
C ALA A 296 7.37 7.72 8.43
N THR A 297 6.31 7.05 8.82
CA THR A 297 6.20 5.60 8.66
C THR A 297 6.04 5.25 7.19
N HIS A 298 5.20 6.00 6.47
CA HIS A 298 5.04 5.89 5.03
C HIS A 298 5.13 7.27 4.36
N LEU A 299 5.59 7.26 3.12
CA LEU A 299 5.46 8.38 2.21
C LEU A 299 4.23 8.15 1.32
N LEU A 300 3.40 9.15 1.16
CA LEU A 300 2.23 9.14 0.30
C LEU A 300 2.52 9.95 -0.96
N LEU A 301 2.43 9.29 -2.10
CA LEU A 301 2.50 9.90 -3.42
C LEU A 301 1.09 9.98 -4.01
N ILE A 302 0.68 11.19 -4.38
CA ILE A 302 -0.49 11.46 -5.22
C ILE A 302 0.00 12.09 -6.50
N ALA A 303 -0.30 11.46 -7.61
CA ALA A 303 0.18 11.90 -8.91
C ALA A 303 -0.89 11.69 -9.99
N ARG A 304 -0.65 12.29 -11.13
CA ARG A 304 -1.39 12.05 -12.38
C ARG A 304 -0.40 11.81 -13.52
N PRO A 305 -0.82 11.14 -14.61
CA PRO A 305 0.03 11.01 -15.78
C PRO A 305 0.46 12.38 -16.30
N LYS A 306 1.72 12.50 -16.68
CA LYS A 306 2.13 13.64 -17.52
C LYS A 306 1.42 13.52 -18.86
N ARG A 307 0.76 14.58 -19.27
CA ARG A 307 0.23 14.69 -20.64
C ARG A 307 1.35 15.26 -21.50
N SER A 308 1.75 14.49 -22.51
CA SER A 308 2.60 14.97 -23.59
C SER A 308 1.88 16.06 -24.40
#